data_b44d7e9289a33a03e5847c8b6b889be3
#
_entry.id   b44d7e9289a33a03e5847c8b6b889be3
#
_cell.length_a   1.000
_cell.length_b   1.000
_cell.length_c   1.000
_cell.angle_alpha   90.00
_cell.angle_beta   90.00
_cell.angle_gamma   90.00
#
_symmetry.space_group_name_H-M   'P 1'
#
loop_
_entity.id
_entity.type
_entity.pdbx_description
1 polymer ?
#
loop_
_entity_poly.entity_id
_entity_poly.type
_entity_poly.pdbx_seq_one_letter_code
_entity_poly.pdbx_strand_id
1 'polypeptide(L)'
;TDGQIVGTETKSGRINADHVVLAAGVANEQLAADVGVNLPMANRLGFLAHSAPLPPTLRGLVLSPDAHMRQNADGRIIIGEDFASGSVPDDTEAMAETLFAAARALVADSEHLVVEHHTLGLRPIPADGLPIIGPAAAVSGLYITVMHSGITLAALVGRLAAEEIITGQEVETLAPYRPERFN
;
A
#
# COMPACT_ATOMS: atom_id res chain seq x y z
N THR A 1 -18.35 -2.46 -21.36
CA THR A 1 -19.66 -2.18 -21.95
C THR A 1 -20.66 -3.18 -21.41
N ASP A 2 -21.86 -2.72 -21.09
CA ASP A 2 -22.97 -3.56 -20.56
C ASP A 2 -22.70 -4.27 -19.22
N GLY A 3 -21.91 -3.65 -18.33
CA GLY A 3 -21.63 -4.20 -17.00
C GLY A 3 -20.70 -5.43 -16.99
N GLN A 4 -19.92 -5.64 -18.05
CA GLN A 4 -18.96 -6.74 -18.15
C GLN A 4 -17.56 -6.24 -18.55
N ILE A 5 -16.53 -6.75 -17.88
CA ILE A 5 -15.14 -6.60 -18.30
C ILE A 5 -14.86 -7.54 -19.46
N VAL A 6 -14.13 -7.04 -20.45
CA VAL A 6 -13.67 -7.80 -21.62
C VAL A 6 -12.15 -7.69 -21.81
N GLY A 7 -11.48 -7.01 -20.89
CA GLY A 7 -10.03 -6.79 -20.92
C GLY A 7 -9.63 -5.43 -20.38
N THR A 8 -8.40 -5.03 -20.67
CA THR A 8 -7.82 -3.74 -20.26
C THR A 8 -7.12 -3.06 -21.42
N GLU A 9 -7.17 -1.72 -21.43
CA GLU A 9 -6.41 -0.88 -22.36
C GLU A 9 -5.07 -0.51 -21.72
N THR A 10 -4.01 -0.65 -22.47
CA THR A 10 -2.65 -0.27 -22.02
C THR A 10 -1.98 0.62 -23.06
N LYS A 11 -0.86 1.26 -22.70
CA LYS A 11 -0.04 2.03 -23.66
C LYS A 11 0.45 1.16 -24.83
N SER A 12 0.55 -0.15 -24.65
CA SER A 12 1.01 -1.11 -25.67
C SER A 12 -0.15 -1.74 -26.44
N GLY A 13 -1.39 -1.32 -26.17
CA GLY A 13 -2.60 -1.84 -26.80
C GLY A 13 -3.51 -2.59 -25.83
N ARG A 14 -4.58 -3.14 -26.39
CA ARG A 14 -5.61 -3.86 -25.64
C ARG A 14 -5.18 -5.29 -25.31
N ILE A 15 -5.47 -5.69 -24.06
CA ILE A 15 -5.34 -7.08 -23.60
C ILE A 15 -6.75 -7.59 -23.29
N ASN A 16 -7.22 -8.60 -24.05
CA ASN A 16 -8.50 -9.24 -23.77
C ASN A 16 -8.36 -10.23 -22.62
N ALA A 17 -9.33 -10.22 -21.72
CA ALA A 17 -9.38 -11.11 -20.56
C ALA A 17 -10.83 -11.27 -20.08
N ASP A 18 -11.17 -12.45 -19.58
CA ASP A 18 -12.47 -12.72 -18.95
C ASP A 18 -12.55 -12.14 -17.52
N HIS A 19 -11.39 -12.01 -16.87
CA HIS A 19 -11.26 -11.42 -15.54
C HIS A 19 -10.14 -10.38 -15.50
N VAL A 20 -10.39 -9.27 -14.83
CA VAL A 20 -9.39 -8.23 -14.54
C VAL A 20 -9.32 -8.03 -13.03
N VAL A 21 -8.12 -8.11 -12.45
CA VAL A 21 -7.88 -7.84 -11.03
C VAL A 21 -7.32 -6.44 -10.86
N LEU A 22 -8.04 -5.57 -10.17
CA LEU A 22 -7.54 -4.27 -9.77
C LEU A 22 -6.70 -4.42 -8.48
N ALA A 23 -5.37 -4.40 -8.65
CA ALA A 23 -4.38 -4.47 -7.57
C ALA A 23 -3.39 -3.28 -7.62
N ALA A 24 -3.87 -2.12 -8.07
CA ALA A 24 -3.05 -0.94 -8.40
C ALA A 24 -2.90 0.05 -7.22
N GLY A 25 -3.18 -0.37 -5.98
CA GLY A 25 -3.07 0.49 -4.80
C GLY A 25 -4.01 1.69 -4.88
N VAL A 26 -3.48 2.92 -4.76
CA VAL A 26 -4.28 4.15 -4.81
C VAL A 26 -4.95 4.38 -6.16
N ALA A 27 -4.39 3.86 -7.24
CA ALA A 27 -4.99 3.99 -8.57
C ALA A 27 -6.27 3.14 -8.74
N ASN A 28 -6.54 2.20 -7.85
CA ASN A 28 -7.78 1.43 -7.87
C ASN A 28 -9.03 2.31 -7.80
N GLU A 29 -8.98 3.42 -7.05
CA GLU A 29 -10.10 4.35 -6.92
C GLU A 29 -10.55 4.86 -8.29
N GLN A 30 -9.61 5.41 -9.08
CA GLN A 30 -9.91 5.93 -10.41
C GLN A 30 -10.27 4.81 -11.39
N LEU A 31 -9.50 3.72 -11.41
CA LEU A 31 -9.75 2.60 -12.33
C LEU A 31 -11.11 1.94 -12.10
N ALA A 32 -11.57 1.87 -10.85
CA ALA A 32 -12.90 1.37 -10.53
C ALA A 32 -13.99 2.37 -10.93
N ALA A 33 -13.75 3.67 -10.69
CA ALA A 33 -14.69 4.73 -11.08
C ALA A 33 -14.90 4.77 -12.61
N ASP A 34 -13.86 4.53 -13.41
CA ASP A 34 -13.92 4.47 -14.87
C ASP A 34 -14.91 3.41 -15.40
N VAL A 35 -15.21 2.40 -14.58
CA VAL A 35 -16.18 1.34 -14.88
C VAL A 35 -17.44 1.40 -13.99
N GLY A 36 -17.64 2.51 -13.29
CA GLY A 36 -18.85 2.76 -12.50
C GLY A 36 -18.87 2.11 -11.11
N VAL A 37 -17.71 1.67 -10.60
CA VAL A 37 -17.59 1.12 -9.25
C VAL A 37 -17.01 2.16 -8.31
N ASN A 38 -17.70 2.45 -7.20
CA ASN A 38 -17.23 3.36 -6.17
C ASN A 38 -16.37 2.61 -5.15
N LEU A 39 -15.12 3.05 -4.96
CA LEU A 39 -14.23 2.57 -3.91
C LEU A 39 -13.91 3.72 -2.96
N PRO A 40 -14.53 3.78 -1.78
CA PRO A 40 -14.26 4.85 -0.83
C PRO A 40 -12.87 4.67 -0.21
N MET A 41 -11.94 5.56 -0.58
CA MET A 41 -10.56 5.54 -0.13
C MET A 41 -10.23 6.76 0.74
N ALA A 42 -9.43 6.57 1.78
CA ALA A 42 -8.92 7.64 2.63
C ALA A 42 -7.57 8.19 2.15
N ASN A 43 -6.82 7.41 1.38
CA ASN A 43 -5.55 7.77 0.72
C ASN A 43 -4.63 8.67 1.56
N ARG A 44 -4.15 8.14 2.68
CA ARG A 44 -3.31 8.90 3.61
C ARG A 44 -1.88 9.03 3.07
N LEU A 45 -1.30 10.22 3.24
CA LEU A 45 0.12 10.42 2.97
C LEU A 45 0.98 9.63 3.96
N GLY A 46 2.09 9.10 3.45
CA GLY A 46 3.15 8.48 4.23
C GLY A 46 4.46 9.19 3.95
N PHE A 47 5.24 9.40 5.01
CA PHE A 47 6.54 10.04 4.98
C PHE A 47 7.64 9.04 5.29
N LEU A 48 8.71 9.05 4.50
CA LEU A 48 9.93 8.27 4.74
C LEU A 48 11.14 9.19 4.61
N ALA A 49 12.00 9.18 5.62
CA ALA A 49 13.31 9.85 5.59
C ALA A 49 14.40 8.82 5.33
N HIS A 50 15.41 9.20 4.55
CA HIS A 50 16.47 8.32 4.06
C HIS A 50 17.84 8.86 4.44
N SER A 51 18.72 8.00 4.97
CA SER A 51 20.13 8.34 5.18
C SER A 51 20.94 8.28 3.89
N ALA A 52 22.14 8.85 3.90
CA ALA A 52 23.20 8.43 3.03
C ALA A 52 23.51 6.93 3.24
N PRO A 53 24.11 6.23 2.24
CA PRO A 53 24.53 4.84 2.41
C PRO A 53 25.53 4.69 3.56
N LEU A 54 25.29 3.70 4.43
CA LEU A 54 26.13 3.36 5.58
C LEU A 54 26.62 1.91 5.48
N PRO A 55 27.72 1.55 6.13
CA PRO A 55 28.05 0.15 6.36
C PRO A 55 26.88 -0.61 7.02
N PRO A 56 26.86 -1.96 7.00
CA PRO A 56 25.85 -2.75 7.69
C PRO A 56 25.76 -2.37 9.18
N THR A 57 24.69 -1.66 9.55
CA THR A 57 24.43 -1.13 10.90
C THR A 57 23.25 -1.85 11.53
N LEU A 58 22.15 -2.00 10.77
CA LEU A 58 20.95 -2.68 11.24
C LEU A 58 20.87 -4.09 10.66
N ARG A 59 20.65 -5.09 11.50
CA ARG A 59 20.51 -6.50 11.10
C ARG A 59 19.06 -6.95 10.92
N GLY A 60 18.11 -6.06 11.11
CA GLY A 60 16.69 -6.36 11.04
C GLY A 60 15.84 -5.09 10.98
N LEU A 61 14.54 -5.31 11.07
CA LEU A 61 13.55 -4.25 11.21
C LEU A 61 13.50 -3.80 12.67
N VAL A 62 13.58 -2.51 12.90
CA VAL A 62 13.38 -1.90 14.23
C VAL A 62 12.01 -1.26 14.25
N LEU A 63 11.18 -1.64 15.20
CA LEU A 63 9.88 -1.05 15.47
C LEU A 63 9.91 -0.46 16.88
N SER A 64 9.80 0.84 16.99
CA SER A 64 9.71 1.56 18.26
C SER A 64 8.57 2.58 18.19
N PRO A 65 8.09 3.08 19.34
CA PRO A 65 7.06 4.13 19.34
C PRO A 65 7.47 5.40 18.59
N ASP A 66 8.78 5.72 18.56
CA ASP A 66 9.29 6.99 18.05
C ASP A 66 9.85 6.90 16.63
N ALA A 67 10.24 5.69 16.17
CA ALA A 67 10.78 5.49 14.83
C ALA A 67 10.67 4.03 14.39
N HIS A 68 10.19 3.82 13.16
CA HIS A 68 10.26 2.53 12.47
C HIS A 68 11.39 2.61 11.45
N MET A 69 12.38 1.72 11.54
CA MET A 69 13.52 1.79 10.63
C MET A 69 14.03 0.45 10.16
N ARG A 70 14.64 0.47 8.98
CA ARG A 70 15.36 -0.66 8.39
C ARG A 70 16.53 -0.16 7.58
N GLN A 71 17.53 -1.01 7.39
CA GLN A 71 18.59 -0.77 6.42
C GLN A 71 18.33 -1.57 5.15
N ASN A 72 18.40 -0.91 4.01
CA ASN A 72 18.29 -1.53 2.71
C ASN A 72 19.63 -2.11 2.21
N ALA A 73 19.58 -2.90 1.15
CA ALA A 73 20.78 -3.51 0.54
C ALA A 73 21.77 -2.48 -0.05
N ASP A 74 21.31 -1.27 -0.38
CA ASP A 74 22.14 -0.14 -0.83
C ASP A 74 22.84 0.59 0.33
N GLY A 75 22.66 0.13 1.56
CA GLY A 75 23.23 0.70 2.77
C GLY A 75 22.42 1.83 3.41
N ARG A 76 21.35 2.33 2.78
CA ARG A 76 20.52 3.40 3.33
C ARG A 76 19.66 2.90 4.48
N ILE A 77 19.63 3.65 5.57
CA ILE A 77 18.64 3.47 6.62
C ILE A 77 17.42 4.31 6.25
N ILE A 78 16.27 3.66 6.18
CA ILE A 78 14.98 4.28 5.92
C ILE A 78 14.21 4.34 7.24
N ILE A 79 13.71 5.52 7.57
CA ILE A 79 12.97 5.78 8.79
C ILE A 79 11.60 6.30 8.43
N GLY A 80 10.56 5.69 8.99
CA GLY A 80 9.18 6.10 8.82
C GLY A 80 8.54 6.49 10.16
N GLU A 81 7.53 7.33 10.07
CA GLU A 81 6.64 7.61 11.19
C GLU A 81 5.66 6.46 11.44
N ASP A 82 4.98 6.47 12.58
CA ASP A 82 3.88 5.56 12.87
C ASP A 82 2.75 5.71 11.83
N PHE A 83 2.07 4.59 11.57
CA PHE A 83 1.02 4.48 10.55
C PHE A 83 -0.21 5.37 10.78
N ALA A 84 -0.30 6.03 11.94
CA ALA A 84 -1.52 6.72 12.39
C ALA A 84 -1.62 8.20 11.98
N SER A 85 -0.52 8.88 11.68
CA SER A 85 -0.53 10.37 11.61
C SER A 85 -1.29 10.93 10.40
N GLY A 86 -1.23 10.31 9.25
CA GLY A 86 -2.05 10.68 8.07
C GLY A 86 -1.91 12.10 7.53
N SER A 87 -1.16 12.98 8.19
CA SER A 87 -0.84 14.34 7.76
C SER A 87 0.66 14.52 7.66
N VAL A 88 1.12 15.07 6.55
CA VAL A 88 2.51 15.49 6.40
C VAL A 88 2.60 16.93 6.89
N PRO A 89 3.54 17.27 7.77
CA PRO A 89 3.78 18.64 8.19
C PRO A 89 4.18 19.52 7.01
N ASP A 90 3.92 20.82 7.11
CA ASP A 90 4.36 21.80 6.12
C ASP A 90 5.90 21.84 5.98
N ASP A 91 6.61 21.58 7.08
CA ASP A 91 8.08 21.48 7.11
C ASP A 91 8.51 20.00 7.11
N THR A 92 8.74 19.48 5.91
CA THR A 92 9.20 18.10 5.71
C THR A 92 10.66 17.87 6.09
N GLU A 93 11.49 18.92 6.07
CA GLU A 93 12.89 18.82 6.49
C GLU A 93 12.99 18.69 8.01
N ALA A 94 12.25 19.52 8.76
CA ALA A 94 12.16 19.39 10.20
C ALA A 94 11.57 18.04 10.64
N MET A 95 10.60 17.51 9.90
CA MET A 95 10.05 16.17 10.14
C MET A 95 11.11 15.08 9.95
N ALA A 96 11.89 15.14 8.87
CA ALA A 96 12.97 14.20 8.61
C ALA A 96 14.01 14.22 9.72
N GLU A 97 14.44 15.41 10.18
CA GLU A 97 15.38 15.54 11.28
C GLU A 97 14.82 15.03 12.61
N THR A 98 13.52 15.20 12.86
CA THR A 98 12.85 14.63 14.06
C THR A 98 12.93 13.11 14.07
N LEU A 99 12.61 12.47 12.94
CA LEU A 99 12.72 11.02 12.80
C LEU A 99 14.16 10.53 12.95
N PHE A 100 15.13 11.27 12.39
CA PHE A 100 16.53 10.93 12.52
C PHE A 100 17.06 11.14 13.94
N ALA A 101 16.58 12.14 14.66
CA ALA A 101 16.90 12.34 16.08
C ALA A 101 16.41 11.14 16.92
N ALA A 102 15.18 10.68 16.70
CA ALA A 102 14.65 9.49 17.34
C ALA A 102 15.46 8.23 16.99
N ALA A 103 15.83 8.04 15.73
CA ALA A 103 16.64 6.92 15.29
C ALA A 103 18.05 6.94 15.89
N ARG A 104 18.70 8.10 15.96
CA ARG A 104 20.00 8.25 16.62
C ARG A 104 19.99 7.85 18.09
N ALA A 105 18.88 8.04 18.79
CA ALA A 105 18.73 7.60 20.17
C ALA A 105 18.66 6.06 20.33
N LEU A 106 18.35 5.35 19.25
CA LEU A 106 18.17 3.89 19.25
C LEU A 106 19.36 3.12 18.66
N VAL A 107 20.21 3.79 17.88
CA VAL A 107 21.33 3.18 17.17
C VAL A 107 22.65 3.58 17.82
N ALA A 108 23.49 2.59 18.16
CA ALA A 108 24.84 2.88 18.66
C ALA A 108 25.70 3.50 17.54
N ASP A 109 26.66 4.33 17.92
CA ASP A 109 27.60 4.99 16.98
C ASP A 109 26.86 5.73 15.84
N SER A 110 25.78 6.39 16.19
CA SER A 110 24.80 6.96 15.25
C SER A 110 25.18 8.34 14.68
N GLU A 111 26.37 8.85 14.97
CA GLU A 111 26.86 10.17 14.55
C GLU A 111 26.86 10.35 13.02
N HIS A 112 26.98 9.25 12.29
CA HIS A 112 26.95 9.23 10.82
C HIS A 112 25.55 9.08 10.22
N LEU A 113 24.53 8.94 11.09
CA LEU A 113 23.15 8.83 10.67
C LEU A 113 22.58 10.23 10.41
N VAL A 114 22.73 10.68 9.16
CA VAL A 114 22.26 11.98 8.69
C VAL A 114 21.22 11.84 7.60
N VAL A 115 20.27 12.77 7.54
CA VAL A 115 19.26 12.84 6.48
C VAL A 115 19.96 13.16 5.16
N GLU A 116 19.65 12.41 4.11
CA GLU A 116 20.04 12.74 2.75
C GLU A 116 18.85 13.27 1.95
N HIS A 117 17.71 12.63 2.06
CA HIS A 117 16.46 13.07 1.42
C HIS A 117 15.25 12.44 2.13
N HIS A 118 14.07 12.86 1.71
CA HIS A 118 12.81 12.25 2.12
C HIS A 118 11.95 11.90 0.90
N THR A 119 10.98 11.02 1.10
CA THR A 119 9.98 10.64 0.09
C THR A 119 8.59 10.68 0.67
N LEU A 120 7.64 11.08 -0.16
CA LEU A 120 6.22 11.06 0.13
C LEU A 120 5.53 10.03 -0.75
N GLY A 121 4.58 9.31 -0.18
CA GLY A 121 3.77 8.34 -0.92
C GLY A 121 2.36 8.30 -0.38
N LEU A 122 1.39 8.00 -1.26
CA LEU A 122 0.02 7.76 -0.83
C LEU A 122 -0.14 6.30 -0.40
N ARG A 123 -0.67 6.09 0.79
CA ARG A 123 -1.04 4.77 1.28
C ARG A 123 -2.47 4.46 0.83
N PRO A 124 -2.71 3.33 0.15
CA PRO A 124 -4.05 2.93 -0.27
C PRO A 124 -4.85 2.39 0.93
N ILE A 125 -5.51 3.28 1.64
CA ILE A 125 -6.30 2.95 2.83
C ILE A 125 -7.77 3.09 2.48
N PRO A 126 -8.57 2.01 2.48
CA PRO A 126 -10.02 2.13 2.40
C PRO A 126 -10.60 2.98 3.53
N ALA A 127 -11.72 3.64 3.30
CA ALA A 127 -12.28 4.63 4.21
C ALA A 127 -12.56 4.09 5.63
N ASP A 128 -12.91 2.81 5.73
CA ASP A 128 -13.12 2.10 7.01
C ASP A 128 -11.85 1.46 7.59
N GLY A 129 -10.71 1.56 6.90
CA GLY A 129 -9.43 0.97 7.29
C GLY A 129 -9.29 -0.53 7.02
N LEU A 130 -10.34 -1.21 6.56
CA LEU A 130 -10.31 -2.64 6.26
C LEU A 130 -10.01 -2.89 4.77
N PRO A 131 -9.38 -4.03 4.41
CA PRO A 131 -9.19 -4.41 3.02
C PRO A 131 -10.49 -4.40 2.22
N ILE A 132 -10.42 -4.10 0.92
CA ILE A 132 -11.51 -4.35 -0.04
C ILE A 132 -11.04 -5.47 -0.96
N ILE A 133 -11.67 -6.64 -0.85
CA ILE A 133 -11.27 -7.85 -1.59
C ILE A 133 -12.52 -8.58 -2.05
N GLY A 134 -12.65 -8.78 -3.36
CA GLY A 134 -13.75 -9.56 -3.92
C GLY A 134 -14.16 -9.12 -5.32
N PRO A 135 -15.10 -9.85 -5.93
CA PRO A 135 -15.71 -9.46 -7.18
C PRO A 135 -16.53 -8.19 -7.02
N ALA A 136 -16.58 -7.34 -8.03
CA ALA A 136 -17.48 -6.19 -8.07
C ALA A 136 -18.87 -6.63 -8.54
N ALA A 137 -19.90 -6.56 -7.67
CA ALA A 137 -21.24 -7.01 -8.02
C ALA A 137 -21.84 -6.31 -9.26
N ALA A 138 -21.50 -5.01 -9.43
CA ALA A 138 -22.02 -4.22 -10.54
C ALA A 138 -21.33 -4.48 -11.89
N VAL A 139 -20.15 -5.14 -11.89
CA VAL A 139 -19.32 -5.32 -13.10
C VAL A 139 -18.75 -6.72 -13.15
N SER A 140 -19.36 -7.56 -13.98
CA SER A 140 -18.93 -8.95 -14.15
C SER A 140 -17.49 -9.03 -14.69
N GLY A 141 -16.70 -9.96 -14.16
CA GLY A 141 -15.29 -10.14 -14.53
C GLY A 141 -14.32 -9.19 -13.83
N LEU A 142 -14.80 -8.24 -13.01
CA LEU A 142 -13.94 -7.35 -12.24
C LEU A 142 -13.74 -7.89 -10.82
N TYR A 143 -12.48 -8.04 -10.42
CA TYR A 143 -12.09 -8.41 -9.05
C TYR A 143 -11.23 -7.31 -8.44
N ILE A 144 -11.51 -6.92 -7.20
CA ILE A 144 -10.86 -5.80 -6.53
C ILE A 144 -9.99 -6.33 -5.40
N THR A 145 -8.76 -5.81 -5.30
CA THR A 145 -7.87 -6.03 -4.16
C THR A 145 -7.17 -4.71 -3.80
N VAL A 146 -7.59 -4.09 -2.70
CA VAL A 146 -6.93 -2.90 -2.17
C VAL A 146 -6.92 -2.92 -0.66
N MET A 147 -5.75 -2.60 -0.08
CA MET A 147 -5.56 -2.63 1.37
C MET A 147 -4.30 -1.87 1.77
N HIS A 148 -4.27 -1.38 3.00
CA HIS A 148 -3.07 -0.75 3.57
C HIS A 148 -1.84 -1.67 3.55
N SER A 149 -1.99 -2.91 3.99
CA SER A 149 -0.87 -3.87 4.13
C SER A 149 -0.65 -4.72 2.87
N GLY A 150 -0.78 -4.13 1.67
CA GLY A 150 -0.77 -4.85 0.39
C GLY A 150 0.50 -5.67 0.13
N ILE A 151 1.67 -5.25 0.63
CA ILE A 151 2.92 -6.03 0.49
C ILE A 151 2.91 -7.22 1.44
N THR A 152 2.58 -7.00 2.72
CA THR A 152 2.58 -8.05 3.75
C THR A 152 1.56 -9.16 3.43
N LEU A 153 0.40 -8.78 2.93
CA LEU A 153 -0.70 -9.69 2.64
C LEU A 153 -0.72 -10.21 1.19
N ALA A 154 0.21 -9.76 0.33
CA ALA A 154 0.19 -10.06 -1.10
C ALA A 154 0.07 -11.56 -1.41
N ALA A 155 0.88 -12.40 -0.76
CA ALA A 155 0.87 -13.84 -1.01
C ALA A 155 -0.44 -14.51 -0.57
N LEU A 156 -0.97 -14.13 0.59
CA LEU A 156 -2.23 -14.66 1.11
C LEU A 156 -3.41 -14.22 0.25
N VAL A 157 -3.55 -12.91 0.04
CA VAL A 157 -4.68 -12.35 -0.72
C VAL A 157 -4.63 -12.77 -2.17
N GLY A 158 -3.44 -12.81 -2.79
CA GLY A 158 -3.28 -13.30 -4.16
C GLY A 158 -3.73 -14.74 -4.33
N ARG A 159 -3.40 -15.63 -3.37
CA ARG A 159 -3.86 -17.02 -3.37
C ARG A 159 -5.38 -17.12 -3.22
N LEU A 160 -5.97 -16.42 -2.25
CA LEU A 160 -7.41 -16.48 -1.99
C LEU A 160 -8.22 -15.85 -3.14
N ALA A 161 -7.76 -14.76 -3.73
CA ALA A 161 -8.38 -14.16 -4.90
C ALA A 161 -8.32 -15.08 -6.12
N ALA A 162 -7.18 -15.74 -6.35
CA ALA A 162 -7.05 -16.71 -7.43
C ALA A 162 -8.00 -17.92 -7.24
N GLU A 163 -8.13 -18.41 -6.01
CA GLU A 163 -9.06 -19.49 -5.66
C GLU A 163 -10.51 -19.10 -5.99
N GLU A 164 -10.97 -17.92 -5.59
CA GLU A 164 -12.32 -17.43 -5.90
C GLU A 164 -12.55 -17.27 -7.42
N ILE A 165 -11.59 -16.67 -8.12
CA ILE A 165 -11.71 -16.43 -9.57
C ILE A 165 -11.76 -17.75 -10.34
N ILE A 166 -10.95 -18.74 -9.96
CA ILE A 166 -10.85 -20.03 -10.69
C ILE A 166 -12.03 -20.94 -10.37
N THR A 167 -12.44 -20.97 -9.08
CA THR A 167 -13.49 -21.91 -8.66
C THR A 167 -14.90 -21.33 -8.77
N GLY A 168 -15.03 -20.01 -8.80
CA GLY A 168 -16.32 -19.32 -8.69
C GLY A 168 -16.98 -19.47 -7.31
N GLN A 169 -16.23 -19.96 -6.30
CA GLN A 169 -16.73 -20.17 -4.94
C GLN A 169 -16.17 -19.12 -4.00
N GLU A 170 -17.03 -18.56 -3.15
CA GLU A 170 -16.60 -17.59 -2.15
C GLU A 170 -15.72 -18.23 -1.07
N VAL A 171 -14.63 -17.55 -0.73
CA VAL A 171 -13.78 -17.89 0.39
C VAL A 171 -14.30 -17.18 1.64
N GLU A 172 -14.78 -17.92 2.62
CA GLU A 172 -15.40 -17.40 3.85
C GLU A 172 -14.53 -16.38 4.59
N THR A 173 -13.22 -16.59 4.62
CA THR A 173 -12.27 -15.65 5.25
C THR A 173 -12.32 -14.25 4.65
N LEU A 174 -12.73 -14.10 3.39
CA LEU A 174 -12.84 -12.83 2.69
C LEU A 174 -14.21 -12.14 2.86
N ALA A 175 -15.20 -12.81 3.44
CA ALA A 175 -16.56 -12.28 3.58
C ALA A 175 -16.63 -10.88 4.24
N PRO A 176 -15.85 -10.57 5.30
CA PRO A 176 -15.88 -9.23 5.91
C PRO A 176 -15.32 -8.11 5.03
N TYR A 177 -14.60 -8.46 3.95
CA TYR A 177 -13.82 -7.53 3.14
C TYR A 177 -14.44 -7.25 1.77
N ARG A 178 -15.67 -7.68 1.54
CA ARG A 178 -16.35 -7.52 0.24
C ARG A 178 -16.58 -6.05 -0.11
N PRO A 179 -16.48 -5.69 -1.42
CA PRO A 179 -16.77 -4.33 -1.88
C PRO A 179 -18.19 -3.85 -1.52
N GLU A 180 -19.16 -4.78 -1.51
CA GLU A 180 -20.58 -4.52 -1.28
C GLU A 180 -20.89 -3.93 0.10
N ARG A 181 -19.98 -4.02 1.07
CA ARG A 181 -20.16 -3.40 2.39
C ARG A 181 -20.25 -1.86 2.35
N PHE A 182 -19.95 -1.27 1.21
CA PHE A 182 -20.05 0.18 0.98
C PHE A 182 -21.29 0.59 0.15
N ASN A 183 -22.15 -0.34 -0.19
CA ASN A 183 -23.39 -0.10 -0.96
C ASN A 183 -24.60 0.14 -0.05
#